data_0d37d4da56b3fcccad63f4a7b715313f
#
_entry.id   0d37d4da56b3fcccad63f4a7b715313f
#
_cell.length_a   1.000
_cell.length_b   1.000
_cell.length_c   1.000
_cell.angle_alpha   90.00
_cell.angle_beta   90.00
_cell.angle_gamma   90.00
#
_symmetry.space_group_name_H-M   'P 1'
#
loop_
_entity.id
_entity.type
_entity.pdbx_description
1 polymer ?
#
loop_
_entity_poly.entity_id
_entity_poly.type
_entity_poly.pdbx_seq_one_letter_code
_entity_poly.pdbx_strand_id
1 'polypeptide(L)'
;MAVKKPELGIKPGNGTDLLLEEFFSGQCQAWGMFQSRSGKIKNYFKVLTSGKWDGEKLILEERVLYPDQSTDKRKWTIYKSSSNTYRGYTEGLRGEAAGMVTGSHFHWKYTLSWKYKNRQWTTSFDDQMWLHNDKTLINRAVIKKYGIRLGQVWLFFSREPAVN
;
A
#
# COMPACT_ATOMS: atom_id res chain seq x y z
N MET A 1 -40.52 15.26 -14.92
CA MET A 1 -39.10 15.57 -14.83
C MET A 1 -38.39 14.37 -14.18
N ALA A 2 -37.59 13.63 -14.93
CA ALA A 2 -36.83 12.52 -14.37
C ALA A 2 -35.66 13.10 -13.55
N VAL A 3 -35.66 12.87 -12.24
CA VAL A 3 -34.56 13.20 -11.38
C VAL A 3 -33.40 12.31 -11.81
N LYS A 4 -32.35 12.90 -12.39
CA LYS A 4 -31.12 12.21 -12.74
C LYS A 4 -30.54 11.69 -11.43
N LYS A 5 -30.54 10.36 -11.23
CA LYS A 5 -29.83 9.75 -10.11
C LYS A 5 -28.38 10.20 -10.16
N PRO A 6 -27.79 10.68 -9.05
CA PRO A 6 -26.38 10.99 -9.05
C PRO A 6 -25.61 9.73 -9.47
N GLU A 7 -24.79 9.84 -10.50
CA GLU A 7 -23.83 8.79 -10.84
C GLU A 7 -22.88 8.68 -9.65
N LEU A 8 -23.03 7.59 -8.93
CA LEU A 8 -22.17 7.22 -7.81
C LEU A 8 -20.76 6.89 -8.31
N GLY A 9 -20.10 7.54 -9.12
CA GLY A 9 -18.68 7.36 -9.53
C GLY A 9 -18.04 5.99 -9.25
N ILE A 10 -18.84 5.00 -8.86
CA ILE A 10 -18.44 3.64 -8.57
C ILE A 10 -18.55 2.90 -9.89
N LYS A 11 -17.42 2.80 -10.56
CA LYS A 11 -17.28 1.89 -11.70
C LYS A 11 -16.51 0.67 -11.20
N PRO A 12 -17.19 -0.41 -10.82
CA PRO A 12 -16.48 -1.66 -10.48
C PRO A 12 -15.73 -2.13 -11.73
N GLY A 13 -14.42 -2.13 -11.65
CA GLY A 13 -13.58 -2.79 -12.64
C GLY A 13 -13.73 -2.31 -14.08
N ASN A 14 -13.88 -1.02 -14.31
CA ASN A 14 -13.93 -0.50 -15.67
C ASN A 14 -12.56 -0.48 -16.33
N GLY A 15 -12.05 -1.66 -16.68
CA GLY A 15 -11.05 -1.81 -17.73
C GLY A 15 -9.72 -1.06 -17.56
N THR A 16 -9.50 -0.41 -16.43
CA THR A 16 -8.25 0.28 -16.13
C THR A 16 -7.42 -0.64 -15.24
N ASP A 17 -6.35 -1.16 -15.80
CA ASP A 17 -5.39 -1.93 -15.04
C ASP A 17 -4.72 -1.02 -13.99
N LEU A 18 -4.45 -1.59 -12.82
CA LEU A 18 -3.62 -0.92 -11.82
C LEU A 18 -2.17 -0.94 -12.31
N LEU A 19 -1.62 0.24 -12.53
CA LEU A 19 -0.21 0.43 -12.79
C LEU A 19 0.39 1.19 -11.60
N LEU A 20 1.33 0.55 -10.88
CA LEU A 20 1.91 1.14 -9.67
C LEU A 20 2.63 2.46 -10.00
N GLU A 21 3.34 2.49 -11.13
CA GLU A 21 4.05 3.67 -11.61
C GLU A 21 3.12 4.84 -11.96
N GLU A 22 1.89 4.57 -12.33
CA GLU A 22 0.89 5.64 -12.58
C GLU A 22 0.23 6.10 -11.29
N PHE A 23 -0.21 5.16 -10.45
CA PHE A 23 -0.91 5.53 -9.22
C PHE A 23 0.01 6.25 -8.23
N PHE A 24 1.23 5.77 -8.04
CA PHE A 24 2.16 6.27 -7.03
C PHE A 24 3.13 7.34 -7.53
N SER A 25 3.08 7.73 -8.79
CA SER A 25 3.84 8.89 -9.27
C SER A 25 3.28 10.18 -8.69
N GLY A 26 4.18 11.02 -8.16
CA GLY A 26 3.80 12.23 -7.42
C GLY A 26 3.49 11.92 -5.97
N GLN A 27 2.57 12.66 -5.38
CA GLN A 27 2.24 12.58 -3.95
C GLN A 27 0.89 11.92 -3.73
N CYS A 28 0.85 11.01 -2.77
CA CYS A 28 -0.38 10.42 -2.26
C CYS A 28 -0.39 10.51 -0.73
N GLN A 29 -1.56 10.39 -0.16
CA GLN A 29 -1.74 10.20 1.28
C GLN A 29 -2.63 8.99 1.53
N ALA A 30 -2.43 8.36 2.66
CA ALA A 30 -3.28 7.27 3.11
C ALA A 30 -3.62 7.40 4.58
N TRP A 31 -4.80 6.92 4.92
CA TRP A 31 -5.21 6.68 6.30
C TRP A 31 -5.09 5.19 6.55
N GLY A 32 -4.45 4.85 7.65
CA GLY A 32 -4.15 3.47 7.98
C GLY A 32 -4.61 3.07 9.35
N MET A 33 -4.78 1.78 9.52
CA MET A 33 -5.06 1.16 10.81
C MET A 33 -4.47 -0.24 10.87
N PHE A 34 -4.04 -0.65 12.06
CA PHE A 34 -3.68 -2.02 12.37
C PHE A 34 -4.80 -2.68 13.13
N GLN A 35 -5.30 -3.78 12.57
CA GLN A 35 -6.31 -4.64 13.17
C GLN A 35 -5.67 -5.93 13.64
N SER A 36 -5.79 -6.22 14.94
CA SER A 36 -5.26 -7.45 15.50
C SER A 36 -6.02 -8.70 15.03
N ARG A 37 -5.44 -9.85 15.28
CA ARG A 37 -6.07 -11.15 14.98
C ARG A 37 -7.47 -11.31 15.56
N SER A 38 -7.74 -10.70 16.71
CA SER A 38 -9.05 -10.71 17.36
C SER A 38 -10.08 -9.74 16.74
N GLY A 39 -9.68 -8.99 15.70
CA GLY A 39 -10.53 -7.99 15.05
C GLY A 39 -10.49 -6.61 15.70
N LYS A 40 -9.77 -6.43 16.80
CA LYS A 40 -9.65 -5.12 17.46
C LYS A 40 -8.68 -4.20 16.72
N ILE A 41 -9.08 -2.94 16.54
CA ILE A 41 -8.19 -1.91 16.02
C ILE A 41 -7.27 -1.46 17.14
N LYS A 42 -5.95 -1.55 16.90
CA LYS A 42 -4.92 -1.25 17.89
C LYS A 42 -4.22 0.09 17.64
N ASN A 43 -4.02 0.43 16.38
CA ASN A 43 -3.32 1.65 16.00
C ASN A 43 -3.98 2.30 14.80
N TYR A 44 -3.93 3.64 14.77
CA TYR A 44 -4.23 4.46 13.60
C TYR A 44 -2.97 5.21 13.20
N PHE A 45 -2.78 5.44 11.92
CA PHE A 45 -1.66 6.21 11.41
C PHE A 45 -2.00 6.81 10.05
N LYS A 46 -1.19 7.77 9.64
CA LYS A 46 -1.26 8.38 8.31
C LYS A 46 0.02 8.09 7.56
N VAL A 47 -0.09 7.86 6.27
CA VAL A 47 1.06 7.65 5.39
C VAL A 47 1.07 8.74 4.33
N LEU A 48 2.22 9.38 4.15
CA LEU A 48 2.48 10.28 3.04
C LEU A 48 3.46 9.59 2.11
N THR A 49 3.15 9.55 0.82
CA THR A 49 4.02 8.94 -0.16
C THR A 49 4.47 9.95 -1.22
N SER A 50 5.68 9.78 -1.70
CA SER A 50 6.23 10.52 -2.83
C SER A 50 6.90 9.54 -3.78
N GLY A 51 6.40 9.44 -5.01
CA GLY A 51 6.86 8.50 -6.01
C GLY A 51 7.46 9.19 -7.23
N LYS A 52 8.55 8.61 -7.74
CA LYS A 52 9.20 9.02 -8.99
C LYS A 52 9.41 7.82 -9.90
N TRP A 53 8.88 7.90 -11.10
CA TRP A 53 9.04 6.91 -12.16
C TRP A 53 10.05 7.41 -13.19
N ASP A 54 11.05 6.60 -13.53
CA ASP A 54 12.09 6.94 -14.52
C ASP A 54 11.97 6.16 -15.85
N GLY A 55 10.90 5.41 -16.02
CA GLY A 55 10.66 4.53 -17.18
C GLY A 55 11.02 3.07 -16.92
N GLU A 56 11.73 2.77 -15.85
CA GLU A 56 12.15 1.42 -15.48
C GLU A 56 11.77 1.07 -14.04
N LYS A 57 11.96 2.01 -13.13
CA LYS A 57 11.72 1.82 -11.70
C LYS A 57 10.95 2.97 -11.08
N LEU A 58 10.14 2.62 -10.10
CA LEU A 58 9.44 3.54 -9.22
C LEU A 58 10.21 3.63 -7.91
N ILE A 59 10.69 4.83 -7.57
CA ILE A 59 11.22 5.13 -6.24
C ILE A 59 10.07 5.69 -5.42
N LEU A 60 9.65 4.95 -4.42
CA LEU A 60 8.53 5.30 -3.55
C LEU A 60 9.04 5.56 -2.14
N GLU A 61 8.97 6.80 -1.71
CA GLU A 61 9.28 7.19 -0.34
C GLU A 61 8.00 7.27 0.47
N GLU A 62 7.99 6.62 1.61
CA GLU A 62 6.86 6.56 2.53
C GLU A 62 7.25 7.18 3.86
N ARG A 63 6.38 8.00 4.40
CA ARG A 63 6.50 8.56 5.73
C ARG A 63 5.23 8.25 6.52
N VAL A 64 5.40 7.49 7.60
CA VAL A 64 4.31 7.09 8.49
C VAL A 64 4.26 8.04 9.67
N LEU A 65 3.08 8.58 9.95
CA LEU A 65 2.82 9.53 11.03
C LEU A 65 1.89 8.86 12.04
N TYR A 66 2.34 8.77 13.29
CA TYR A 66 1.57 8.19 14.38
C TYR A 66 0.94 9.26 15.28
N PRO A 67 -0.15 8.92 16.02
CA PRO A 67 -0.84 9.88 16.90
C PRO A 67 0.04 10.47 18.03
N ASP A 68 1.09 9.76 18.45
CA ASP A 68 2.07 10.21 19.44
C ASP A 68 3.13 11.16 18.85
N GLN A 69 2.96 11.58 17.60
CA GLN A 69 3.85 12.43 16.80
C GLN A 69 5.17 11.74 16.37
N SER A 70 5.37 10.48 16.70
CA SER A 70 6.48 9.70 16.13
C SER A 70 6.28 9.45 14.64
N THR A 71 7.38 9.24 13.92
CA THR A 71 7.37 9.00 12.48
C THR A 71 8.32 7.88 12.13
N ASP A 72 7.93 7.11 11.10
CA ASP A 72 8.79 6.15 10.43
C ASP A 72 8.95 6.52 8.97
N LYS A 73 10.05 6.11 8.38
CA LYS A 73 10.33 6.30 6.96
C LYS A 73 10.67 4.96 6.32
N ARG A 74 10.21 4.78 5.09
CA ARG A 74 10.57 3.63 4.26
C ARG A 74 10.73 4.08 2.82
N LYS A 75 11.70 3.50 2.14
CA LYS A 75 11.92 3.71 0.72
C LYS A 75 11.88 2.39 0.00
N TRP A 76 11.00 2.30 -0.98
CA TRP A 76 10.92 1.18 -1.91
C TRP A 76 11.51 1.57 -3.26
N THR A 77 12.26 0.65 -3.85
CA THR A 77 12.63 0.68 -5.25
C THR A 77 11.88 -0.46 -5.94
N ILE A 78 10.96 -0.11 -6.81
CA ILE A 78 10.05 -1.08 -7.44
C ILE A 78 10.32 -1.10 -8.94
N TYR A 79 10.84 -2.23 -9.44
CA TYR A 79 11.10 -2.46 -10.85
C TYR A 79 9.90 -3.11 -11.51
N LYS A 80 9.56 -2.63 -12.70
CA LYS A 80 8.59 -3.28 -13.57
C LYS A 80 9.30 -4.34 -14.38
N SER A 81 9.07 -5.61 -14.09
CA SER A 81 9.75 -6.74 -14.73
C SER A 81 9.04 -7.28 -15.97
N SER A 82 7.75 -6.96 -16.13
CA SER A 82 6.96 -7.20 -17.34
C SER A 82 5.77 -6.24 -17.36
N SER A 83 4.86 -6.40 -18.31
CA SER A 83 3.66 -5.56 -18.42
C SER A 83 2.81 -5.56 -17.14
N ASN A 84 2.85 -6.63 -16.35
CA ASN A 84 2.00 -6.81 -15.17
C ASN A 84 2.74 -7.35 -13.93
N THR A 85 4.07 -7.47 -13.97
CA THR A 85 4.86 -7.99 -12.85
C THR A 85 5.84 -6.95 -12.33
N TYR A 86 6.05 -6.97 -11.02
CA TYR A 86 6.91 -6.03 -10.30
C TYR A 86 7.79 -6.75 -9.31
N ARG A 87 8.99 -6.21 -9.08
CA ARG A 87 9.91 -6.62 -8.04
C ARG A 87 10.30 -5.43 -7.20
N GLY A 88 10.21 -5.57 -5.88
CA GLY A 88 10.50 -4.50 -4.95
C GLY A 88 11.70 -4.78 -4.07
N TYR A 89 12.38 -3.71 -3.69
CA TYR A 89 13.52 -3.71 -2.78
C TYR A 89 13.35 -2.59 -1.75
N THR A 90 13.62 -2.93 -0.51
CA THR A 90 13.63 -1.98 0.60
C THR A 90 14.61 -2.45 1.68
N GLU A 91 15.00 -1.55 2.56
CA GLU A 91 15.85 -1.91 3.69
C GLU A 91 15.17 -2.95 4.58
N GLY A 92 15.94 -3.96 5.00
CA GLY A 92 15.46 -5.05 5.84
C GLY A 92 14.73 -6.16 5.07
N LEU A 93 14.62 -6.05 3.75
CA LEU A 93 14.00 -7.11 2.95
C LEU A 93 14.81 -8.41 3.06
N ARG A 94 14.10 -9.50 3.33
CA ARG A 94 14.63 -10.87 3.34
C ARG A 94 14.12 -11.60 2.11
N GLY A 95 15.04 -11.99 1.23
CA GLY A 95 14.66 -12.59 -0.04
C GLY A 95 14.09 -11.57 -1.03
N GLU A 96 13.02 -11.92 -1.68
CA GLU A 96 12.43 -11.16 -2.79
C GLU A 96 11.04 -10.63 -2.44
N ALA A 97 10.72 -9.43 -2.92
CA ALA A 97 9.36 -8.93 -3.01
C ALA A 97 8.94 -8.98 -4.49
N ALA A 98 8.07 -9.89 -4.83
CA ALA A 98 7.60 -10.07 -6.19
C ALA A 98 6.06 -10.06 -6.22
N GLY A 99 5.50 -9.36 -7.18
CA GLY A 99 4.07 -9.19 -7.28
C GLY A 99 3.56 -9.09 -8.71
N MET A 100 2.26 -9.26 -8.85
CA MET A 100 1.58 -9.24 -10.13
C MET A 100 0.28 -8.45 -10.05
N VAL A 101 0.01 -7.71 -11.11
CA VAL A 101 -1.26 -7.03 -11.36
C VAL A 101 -2.16 -7.92 -12.21
N THR A 102 -3.41 -8.04 -11.82
CA THR A 102 -4.48 -8.64 -12.61
C THR A 102 -5.67 -7.68 -12.59
N GLY A 103 -5.88 -6.96 -13.70
CA GLY A 103 -6.86 -5.89 -13.77
C GLY A 103 -6.59 -4.79 -12.74
N SER A 104 -7.55 -4.51 -11.88
CA SER A 104 -7.44 -3.50 -10.83
C SER A 104 -6.78 -3.99 -9.54
N HIS A 105 -6.31 -5.21 -9.51
CA HIS A 105 -5.78 -5.89 -8.32
C HIS A 105 -4.29 -6.14 -8.45
N PHE A 106 -3.52 -5.76 -7.42
CA PHE A 106 -2.11 -6.09 -7.24
C PHE A 106 -1.92 -6.95 -6.01
N HIS A 107 -1.09 -7.98 -6.13
CA HIS A 107 -0.78 -8.89 -5.04
C HIS A 107 0.70 -9.19 -5.02
N TRP A 108 1.34 -8.97 -3.88
CA TRP A 108 2.69 -9.41 -3.65
C TRP A 108 2.90 -9.89 -2.22
N LYS A 109 3.97 -10.66 -2.02
CA LYS A 109 4.37 -11.17 -0.73
C LYS A 109 5.84 -10.85 -0.50
N TYR A 110 6.17 -10.53 0.73
CA TYR A 110 7.54 -10.26 1.12
C TYR A 110 7.75 -10.48 2.62
N THR A 111 9.01 -10.59 3.02
CA THR A 111 9.43 -10.71 4.41
C THR A 111 10.36 -9.58 4.76
N LEU A 112 10.10 -8.90 5.85
CA LEU A 112 10.92 -7.80 6.35
C LEU A 112 11.46 -8.10 7.74
N SER A 113 12.72 -7.69 7.96
CA SER A 113 13.28 -7.48 9.29
C SER A 113 13.20 -6.00 9.64
N TRP A 114 12.64 -5.68 10.79
CA TRP A 114 12.42 -4.31 11.24
C TRP A 114 12.55 -4.22 12.76
N LYS A 115 12.85 -3.02 13.26
CA LYS A 115 12.99 -2.78 14.70
C LYS A 115 11.74 -2.13 15.26
N TYR A 116 11.31 -2.64 16.40
CA TYR A 116 10.24 -2.04 17.19
C TYR A 116 10.56 -2.20 18.68
N LYS A 117 10.55 -1.11 19.42
CA LYS A 117 10.87 -1.07 20.87
C LYS A 117 12.17 -1.82 21.21
N ASN A 118 13.26 -1.51 20.50
CA ASN A 118 14.59 -2.11 20.65
C ASN A 118 14.67 -3.63 20.38
N ARG A 119 13.60 -4.23 19.83
CA ARG A 119 13.59 -5.62 19.38
C ARG A 119 13.58 -5.70 17.87
N GLN A 120 14.30 -6.65 17.32
CA GLN A 120 14.24 -6.98 15.92
C GLN A 120 13.14 -7.99 15.68
N TRP A 121 12.27 -7.66 14.74
CA TRP A 121 11.17 -8.49 14.28
C TRP A 121 11.42 -8.91 12.83
N THR A 122 11.09 -10.15 12.51
CA THR A 122 11.03 -10.62 11.13
C THR A 122 9.63 -11.13 10.87
N THR A 123 8.91 -10.45 9.98
CA THR A 123 7.52 -10.76 9.67
C THR A 123 7.31 -10.88 8.18
N SER A 124 6.39 -11.75 7.79
CA SER A 124 5.95 -11.86 6.41
C SER A 124 4.67 -11.04 6.19
N PHE A 125 4.57 -10.48 5.00
CA PHE A 125 3.47 -9.64 4.54
C PHE A 125 2.84 -10.28 3.31
N ASP A 126 1.55 -10.48 3.36
CA ASP A 126 0.69 -10.81 2.22
C ASP A 126 -0.11 -9.56 1.91
N ASP A 127 0.33 -8.85 0.88
CA ASP A 127 -0.08 -7.48 0.60
C ASP A 127 -0.86 -7.42 -0.70
N GLN A 128 -2.08 -6.92 -0.61
CA GLN A 128 -2.99 -6.78 -1.74
C GLN A 128 -3.50 -5.35 -1.86
N MET A 129 -3.61 -4.88 -3.10
CA MET A 129 -4.13 -3.55 -3.41
C MET A 129 -5.24 -3.66 -4.44
N TRP A 130 -6.27 -2.85 -4.28
CA TRP A 130 -7.39 -2.74 -5.20
C TRP A 130 -7.58 -1.29 -5.62
N LEU A 131 -7.46 -1.04 -6.90
CA LEU A 131 -7.77 0.26 -7.47
C LEU A 131 -9.29 0.44 -7.52
N HIS A 132 -9.80 1.40 -6.76
CA HIS A 132 -11.23 1.69 -6.72
C HIS A 132 -11.64 2.65 -7.86
N ASN A 133 -10.84 3.68 -8.07
CA ASN A 133 -10.91 4.63 -9.17
C ASN A 133 -9.51 5.21 -9.41
N ASP A 134 -9.35 6.13 -10.34
CA ASP A 134 -8.06 6.75 -10.68
C ASP A 134 -7.37 7.49 -9.53
N LYS A 135 -8.08 7.77 -8.44
CA LYS A 135 -7.59 8.54 -7.29
C LYS A 135 -7.58 7.78 -5.97
N THR A 136 -8.25 6.63 -5.89
CA THR A 136 -8.47 5.89 -4.64
C THR A 136 -8.02 4.46 -4.78
N LEU A 137 -7.18 4.02 -3.85
CA LEU A 137 -6.67 2.66 -3.80
C LEU A 137 -6.81 2.13 -2.36
N ILE A 138 -7.30 0.91 -2.24
CA ILE A 138 -7.44 0.22 -0.96
C ILE A 138 -6.35 -0.84 -0.87
N ASN A 139 -5.63 -0.86 0.24
CA ASN A 139 -4.57 -1.81 0.50
C ASN A 139 -4.83 -2.59 1.79
N ARG A 140 -4.58 -3.88 1.75
CA ARG A 140 -4.61 -4.75 2.92
C ARG A 140 -3.35 -5.62 2.94
N ALA A 141 -2.62 -5.55 4.03
CA ALA A 141 -1.46 -6.42 4.28
C ALA A 141 -1.72 -7.31 5.48
N VAL A 142 -1.77 -8.62 5.27
CA VAL A 142 -1.82 -9.61 6.35
C VAL A 142 -0.40 -9.86 6.84
N ILE A 143 -0.19 -9.70 8.15
CA ILE A 143 1.11 -9.82 8.80
C ILE A 143 1.18 -11.13 9.56
N LYS A 144 2.22 -11.92 9.30
CA LYS A 144 2.48 -13.20 9.98
C LYS A 144 3.89 -13.22 10.56
N LYS A 145 4.02 -13.91 11.69
CA LYS A 145 5.30 -14.26 12.28
C LYS A 145 5.31 -15.76 12.57
N TYR A 146 6.34 -16.45 12.07
CA TYR A 146 6.41 -17.92 12.15
C TYR A 146 5.15 -18.63 11.65
N GLY A 147 4.55 -18.12 10.57
CA GLY A 147 3.31 -18.66 10.01
C GLY A 147 2.03 -18.30 10.78
N ILE A 148 2.15 -17.66 11.93
CA ILE A 148 1.00 -17.24 12.76
C ILE A 148 0.59 -15.84 12.39
N ARG A 149 -0.69 -15.64 12.07
CA ARG A 149 -1.25 -14.32 11.77
C ARG A 149 -1.25 -13.44 13.02
N LEU A 150 -0.58 -12.30 12.94
CA LEU A 150 -0.60 -11.27 13.98
C LEU A 150 -1.78 -10.32 13.84
N GLY A 151 -2.14 -10.01 12.61
CA GLY A 151 -3.17 -9.06 12.28
C GLY A 151 -3.07 -8.63 10.83
N GLN A 152 -3.67 -7.50 10.52
CA GLN A 152 -3.63 -6.90 9.20
C GLN A 152 -3.58 -5.38 9.28
N VAL A 153 -2.89 -4.81 8.31
CA VAL A 153 -2.87 -3.37 8.07
C VAL A 153 -3.83 -3.06 6.95
N TRP A 154 -4.66 -2.04 7.15
CA TRP A 154 -5.48 -1.44 6.12
C TRP A 154 -4.96 -0.05 5.81
N LEU A 155 -4.85 0.28 4.51
CA LEU A 155 -4.49 1.59 4.02
C LEU A 155 -5.50 2.04 2.96
N PHE A 156 -5.95 3.26 3.09
CA PHE A 156 -6.87 3.89 2.14
C PHE A 156 -6.14 5.07 1.51
N PHE A 157 -5.60 4.85 0.31
CA PHE A 157 -4.83 5.85 -0.42
C PHE A 157 -5.74 6.80 -1.20
N SER A 158 -5.37 8.07 -1.17
CA SER A 158 -5.98 9.11 -2.00
C SER A 158 -4.90 9.94 -2.68
N ARG A 159 -5.09 10.20 -3.96
CA ARG A 159 -4.26 11.13 -4.74
C ARG A 159 -4.76 12.56 -4.68
N GLU A 160 -5.92 12.79 -4.08
CA GLU A 160 -6.42 14.15 -3.91
C GLU A 160 -5.65 14.87 -2.80
N PRO A 161 -5.35 16.18 -2.98
CA PRO A 161 -4.80 16.99 -1.92
C PRO A 161 -5.74 16.96 -0.71
N ALA A 162 -5.17 16.98 0.50
CA ALA A 162 -5.98 17.15 1.70
C ALA A 162 -6.77 18.46 1.56
N VAL A 163 -8.08 18.39 1.67
CA VAL A 163 -8.91 19.57 1.83
C VAL A 163 -8.59 20.15 3.21
N ASN A 164 -7.96 21.34 3.22
CA ASN A 164 -7.68 22.10 4.44
C ASN A 164 -8.97 22.59 5.07
#